data_d05f0ec1bc6b0a20018606551cfa922a
#
_entry.id   d05f0ec1bc6b0a20018606551cfa922a
#
_cell.length_a   1.000
_cell.length_b   1.000
_cell.length_c   1.000
_cell.angle_alpha   90.00
_cell.angle_beta   90.00
_cell.angle_gamma   90.00
#
_symmetry.space_group_name_H-M   'P 1'
#
loop_
_entity.id
_entity.type
_entity.pdbx_description
1 polymer ?
#
loop_
_entity_poly.entity_id
_entity_poly.type
_entity_poly.pdbx_seq_one_letter_code
_entity_poly.pdbx_strand_id
1 'polypeptide(L)' 'MFINVAPRTSDAVAVLQVSPVLGVVLVEFANGYAYEYTNVSRRAILNLLMNPNMSLGFWVNQNCIAPKRTAYLQLA' A
#
# COMPACT_ATOMS: atom_id res chain seq x y z
N MET A 1 6.85 -10.61 -6.99
CA MET A 1 7.72 -9.44 -7.22
C MET A 1 7.05 -8.21 -6.63
N PHE A 2 7.76 -7.46 -5.80
CA PHE A 2 7.24 -6.23 -5.21
C PHE A 2 7.93 -5.01 -5.78
N ILE A 3 7.15 -3.99 -6.07
CA ILE A 3 7.64 -2.71 -6.55
C ILE A 3 7.62 -1.76 -5.37
N ASN A 4 8.77 -1.16 -5.06
CA ASN A 4 8.87 -0.17 -4.00
C ASN A 4 8.35 1.17 -4.53
N VAL A 5 7.25 1.64 -3.94
CA VAL A 5 6.69 2.93 -4.35
C VAL A 5 7.57 4.04 -3.77
N ALA A 6 8.04 4.92 -4.64
CA ALA A 6 8.96 5.98 -4.24
C ALA A 6 8.35 6.81 -3.09
N PRO A 7 9.17 7.23 -2.13
CA PRO A 7 8.69 8.04 -1.03
C PRO A 7 7.99 9.29 -1.54
N ARG A 8 6.77 9.49 -1.09
CA ARG A 8 5.99 10.68 -1.39
C ARG A 8 5.63 11.34 -0.07
N THR A 9 5.10 12.54 -0.14
CA THR A 9 4.66 13.24 1.05
C THR A 9 3.49 12.49 1.68
N SER A 10 3.76 11.78 2.77
CA SER A 10 2.71 11.12 3.53
C SER A 10 3.16 11.03 4.98
N ASP A 11 2.33 11.56 5.88
CA ASP A 11 2.62 11.52 7.31
C ASP A 11 2.30 10.16 7.92
N ALA A 12 1.47 9.35 7.24
CA ALA A 12 0.97 8.10 7.78
C ALA A 12 1.77 6.89 7.30
N VAL A 13 2.27 6.91 6.06
CA VAL A 13 2.91 5.76 5.44
C VAL A 13 4.40 6.02 5.28
N ALA A 14 5.22 5.16 5.90
CA ALA A 14 6.67 5.26 5.82
C ALA A 14 7.23 4.52 4.61
N VAL A 15 6.72 3.32 4.34
CA VAL A 15 7.16 2.48 3.22
C VAL A 15 5.94 1.83 2.59
N LEU A 16 5.94 1.76 1.26
CA LEU A 16 4.87 1.08 0.52
C LEU A 16 5.49 0.26 -0.60
N GLN A 17 5.17 -1.02 -0.60
CA GLN A 17 5.57 -1.95 -1.66
C GLN A 17 4.33 -2.64 -2.20
N VAL A 18 4.26 -2.79 -3.51
CA VAL A 18 3.08 -3.35 -4.16
C VAL A 18 3.47 -4.44 -5.15
N SER A 19 2.61 -5.44 -5.30
CA SER A 19 2.77 -6.47 -6.33
C SER A 19 1.51 -6.51 -7.18
N PRO A 20 1.54 -5.92 -8.38
CA PRO A 20 0.37 -5.97 -9.27
C PRO A 20 0.06 -7.40 -9.72
N VAL A 21 1.05 -8.27 -9.78
CA VAL A 21 0.84 -9.65 -10.18
C VAL A 21 0.06 -10.42 -9.13
N LEU A 22 0.42 -10.24 -7.86
CA LEU A 22 -0.18 -10.97 -6.75
C LEU A 22 -1.40 -10.29 -6.15
N GLY A 23 -1.59 -8.98 -6.41
CA GLY A 23 -2.62 -8.21 -5.75
C GLY A 23 -2.34 -8.04 -4.27
N VAL A 24 -1.08 -7.87 -3.90
CA VAL A 24 -0.62 -7.77 -2.52
C VAL A 24 0.06 -6.42 -2.30
N VAL A 25 -0.19 -5.83 -1.15
CA VAL A 25 0.40 -4.56 -0.76
C VAL A 25 1.03 -4.70 0.62
N LEU A 26 2.30 -4.31 0.73
CA LEU A 26 3.01 -4.26 2.00
C LEU A 26 3.12 -2.80 2.42
N VAL A 27 2.59 -2.48 3.59
CA VAL A 27 2.57 -1.11 4.11
C VAL A 27 3.28 -1.08 5.45
N GLU A 28 4.27 -0.19 5.58
CA GLU A 28 4.82 0.14 6.88
C GLU A 28 4.34 1.55 7.23
N PHE A 29 3.62 1.65 8.34
CA PHE A 29 3.10 2.94 8.80
C PHE A 29 4.15 3.68 9.63
N ALA A 30 3.95 4.99 9.77
CA ALA A 30 4.89 5.83 10.49
C ALA A 30 5.03 5.45 11.98
N ASN A 31 4.04 4.78 12.54
CA ASN A 31 4.08 4.31 13.93
C ASN A 31 4.88 3.02 14.12
N GLY A 32 5.45 2.47 13.05
CA GLY A 32 6.29 1.28 13.11
C GLY A 32 5.57 -0.03 12.81
N TYR A 33 4.26 -0.02 12.72
CA TYR A 33 3.51 -1.23 12.38
C TYR A 33 3.54 -1.46 10.86
N ALA A 34 3.70 -2.73 10.49
CA ALA A 34 3.68 -3.12 9.08
C ALA A 34 2.57 -4.14 8.85
N TYR A 35 1.87 -4.01 7.74
CA TYR A 35 0.77 -4.90 7.37
C TYR A 35 0.94 -5.36 5.94
N GLU A 36 0.51 -6.60 5.69
CA GLU A 36 0.39 -7.12 4.33
C GLU A 36 -1.10 -7.24 4.00
N TYR A 37 -1.54 -6.52 2.98
CA TYR A 37 -2.93 -6.59 2.50
C TYR A 37 -2.99 -7.45 1.25
N THR A 38 -3.94 -8.41 1.23
CA THR A 38 -4.15 -9.28 0.08
C THR A 38 -5.46 -8.93 -0.63
N ASN A 39 -5.66 -9.48 -1.82
CA ASN A 39 -6.85 -9.21 -2.64
C ASN A 39 -7.05 -7.74 -2.97
N VAL A 40 -5.95 -7.01 -3.10
CA VAL A 40 -6.01 -5.61 -3.50
C VAL A 40 -6.17 -5.55 -5.02
N SER A 41 -7.04 -4.66 -5.49
CA SER A 41 -7.31 -4.51 -6.91
C SER A 41 -6.04 -4.19 -7.68
N ARG A 42 -5.76 -4.99 -8.71
CA ARG A 42 -4.60 -4.76 -9.58
C ARG A 42 -4.73 -3.42 -10.30
N ARG A 43 -5.95 -3.07 -10.71
CA ARG A 43 -6.21 -1.78 -11.35
C ARG A 43 -5.85 -0.62 -10.41
N ALA A 44 -6.20 -0.74 -9.14
CA ALA A 44 -5.87 0.27 -8.15
C ALA A 44 -4.35 0.39 -7.97
N ILE A 45 -3.64 -0.73 -7.95
CA ILE A 45 -2.17 -0.73 -7.85
C ILE A 45 -1.56 -0.05 -9.07
N LEU A 46 -2.01 -0.40 -10.27
CA LEU A 46 -1.50 0.22 -11.48
C LEU A 46 -1.80 1.72 -11.51
N ASN A 47 -2.99 2.11 -11.04
CA ASN A 47 -3.36 3.50 -10.97
C ASN A 47 -2.42 4.29 -10.04
N LEU A 48 -2.05 3.68 -8.91
CA LEU A 48 -1.08 4.28 -7.99
C LEU A 48 0.27 4.50 -8.66
N LEU A 49 0.75 3.47 -9.36
CA LEU A 49 2.07 3.52 -10.01
C LEU A 49 2.10 4.55 -11.14
N MET A 50 0.97 4.79 -11.78
CA MET A 50 0.87 5.75 -12.89
C MET A 50 0.63 7.18 -12.42
N ASN A 51 0.33 7.40 -11.15
CA ASN A 51 0.00 8.72 -10.63
C ASN A 51 0.97 9.10 -9.51
N PRO A 52 2.14 9.67 -9.84
CA PRO A 52 3.18 9.95 -8.85
C PRO A 52 2.80 11.01 -7.82
N ASN A 53 1.75 11.77 -8.07
CA ASN A 53 1.30 12.81 -7.13
C ASN A 53 0.22 12.32 -6.17
N MET A 54 -0.21 11.07 -6.28
CA MET A 54 -1.24 10.54 -5.41
C MET A 54 -0.70 10.34 -4.00
N SER A 55 -1.49 10.74 -2.99
CA SER A 55 -1.12 10.54 -1.59
C SER A 55 -1.14 9.06 -1.25
N LEU A 56 -0.04 8.56 -0.65
CA LEU A 56 0.04 7.15 -0.27
C LEU A 56 -0.95 6.82 0.84
N GLY A 57 -1.11 7.71 1.82
CA GLY A 57 -2.07 7.49 2.89
C GLY A 57 -3.49 7.41 2.37
N PHE A 58 -3.86 8.30 1.47
CA PHE A 58 -5.19 8.29 0.85
C PHE A 58 -5.42 6.99 0.08
N TRP A 59 -4.45 6.60 -0.74
CA TRP A 59 -4.57 5.39 -1.56
C TRP A 59 -4.73 4.15 -0.69
N VAL A 60 -3.91 4.01 0.35
CA VAL A 60 -3.98 2.87 1.28
C VAL A 60 -5.34 2.84 1.97
N ASN A 61 -5.82 3.98 2.44
CA ASN A 61 -7.12 4.04 3.10
C ASN A 61 -8.24 3.61 2.17
N GLN A 62 -8.24 4.08 0.93
CA GLN A 62 -9.32 3.80 -0.04
C GLN A 62 -9.29 2.38 -0.58
N ASN A 63 -8.12 1.78 -0.70
CA ASN A 63 -7.97 0.51 -1.42
C ASN A 63 -7.63 -0.67 -0.52
N CYS A 64 -7.21 -0.43 0.71
CA CYS A 64 -6.83 -1.48 1.64
C CYS A 64 -7.67 -1.46 2.91
N ILE A 65 -7.77 -0.31 3.56
CA ILE A 65 -8.42 -0.20 4.87
C ILE A 65 -9.94 -0.12 4.73
N ALA A 66 -10.44 0.81 3.92
CA ALA A 66 -11.89 1.01 3.77
C ALA A 66 -12.60 -0.21 3.19
N PRO A 67 -12.05 -0.91 2.16
CA PRO A 67 -12.67 -2.14 1.67
C PRO A 67 -12.48 -3.33 2.60
N LYS A 68 -11.77 -3.18 3.69
CA LYS A 68 -11.49 -4.26 4.66
C LYS A 68 -10.82 -5.46 3.99
N ARG A 69 -9.79 -5.19 3.20
CA ARG A 69 -8.99 -6.25 2.58
C ARG A 69 -8.33 -7.08 3.66
N THR A 70 -8.12 -8.36 3.37
CA THR A 70 -7.44 -9.25 4.32
C THR A 70 -6.06 -8.70 4.64
N ALA A 71 -5.77 -8.57 5.92
CA ALA A 71 -4.51 -7.99 6.37
C ALA A 71 -3.83 -8.91 7.37
N TYR A 72 -2.53 -9.03 7.25
CA TYR A 72 -1.69 -9.76 8.20
C TYR A 72 -0.71 -8.77 8.81
N LEU A 73 -0.68 -8.71 10.14
CA LEU A 73 0.26 -7.86 10.84
C LEU A 73 1.66 -8.46 10.73
N GLN A 74 2.60 -7.66 10.26
CA GLN A 74 4.01 -8.05 10.21
C GLN A 74 4.77 -7.18 11.18
N LEU A 75 5.49 -7.82 12.09
CA LEU A 75 6.36 -7.11 13.01
C LEU A 75 7.71 -6.93 12.37
N ALA A 76 8.09 -5.68 12.21
CA ALA A 76 9.37 -5.34 11.57
C ALA A 76 10.53 -5.72 12.49
#